data_d3318aa15aeab729e002a76d6a2f043e
#
_entry.id   d3318aa15aeab729e002a76d6a2f043e
#
_cell.length_a   1.000
_cell.length_b   1.000
_cell.length_c   1.000
_cell.angle_alpha   90.00
_cell.angle_beta   90.00
_cell.angle_gamma   90.00
#
_symmetry.space_group_name_H-M   'P 1'
#
loop_
_entity.id
_entity.type
_entity.pdbx_description
1 polymer ?
#
loop_
_entity_poly.entity_id
_entity_poly.type
_entity_poly.pdbx_seq_one_letter_code
_entity_poly.pdbx_strand_id
1 'polypeptide(L)'
;MRPVSTEVLENGVTQPAFFLFSQAWADDVNSLNNRLFKTFYANSTNSIGVISIDGTTHYDFSDLPLLSPLAPWLGLKGPINGKRVTTIVDDYLLTFFESTLQGKESNLFSQQTRKYSEVKMVQ
;
A
#
# COMPACT_ATOMS: atom_id res chain seq x y z
N MET A 1 -5.72 15.57 -11.08
CA MET A 1 -4.54 14.67 -11.15
C MET A 1 -4.08 14.57 -12.60
N ARG A 2 -2.80 14.79 -12.85
CA ARG A 2 -2.25 14.62 -14.19
C ARG A 2 -2.25 13.14 -14.57
N PRO A 3 -2.65 12.78 -15.79
CA PRO A 3 -2.53 11.39 -16.22
C PRO A 3 -1.07 10.96 -16.20
N VAL A 4 -0.84 9.74 -15.76
CA VAL A 4 0.49 9.13 -15.82
C VAL A 4 0.87 8.98 -17.29
N SER A 5 2.11 9.30 -17.64
CA SER A 5 2.55 9.16 -19.03
C SER A 5 2.47 7.70 -19.47
N THR A 6 2.07 7.48 -20.70
CA THR A 6 1.98 6.13 -21.29
C THR A 6 3.32 5.39 -21.21
N GLU A 7 4.42 6.12 -21.39
CA GLU A 7 5.77 5.57 -21.30
C GLU A 7 6.05 4.93 -19.92
N VAL A 8 5.67 5.61 -18.84
CA VAL A 8 5.85 5.07 -17.48
C VAL A 8 5.04 3.79 -17.28
N LEU A 9 3.80 3.77 -17.78
CA LEU A 9 2.93 2.60 -17.67
C LEU A 9 3.48 1.40 -18.44
N GLU A 10 3.99 1.64 -19.65
CA GLU A 10 4.50 0.59 -20.52
C GLU A 10 5.84 0.02 -20.06
N ASN A 11 6.69 0.85 -19.49
CA ASN A 11 8.02 0.44 -19.04
C ASN A 11 8.02 -0.16 -17.63
N GLY A 12 7.11 0.27 -16.75
CA GLY A 12 7.12 -0.12 -15.36
C GLY A 12 8.41 0.32 -14.65
N VAL A 13 8.75 -0.37 -13.57
CA VAL A 13 10.02 -0.19 -12.86
C VAL A 13 10.77 -1.51 -12.75
N THR A 14 12.10 -1.45 -12.82
CA THR A 14 12.98 -2.63 -12.68
C THR A 14 13.56 -2.77 -11.28
N GLN A 15 13.55 -1.71 -10.51
CA GLN A 15 13.98 -1.71 -9.12
C GLN A 15 12.99 -2.52 -8.25
N PRO A 16 13.45 -3.07 -7.12
CA PRO A 16 12.52 -3.68 -6.15
C PRO A 16 11.44 -2.68 -5.75
N ALA A 17 10.19 -3.10 -5.87
CA ALA A 17 9.03 -2.25 -5.61
C ALA A 17 7.99 -3.00 -4.76
N PHE A 18 7.35 -2.26 -3.89
CA PHE A 18 6.29 -2.73 -3.04
C PHE A 18 5.18 -1.68 -3.02
N PHE A 19 3.94 -2.12 -3.17
CA PHE A 19 2.79 -1.24 -3.30
C PHE A 19 1.83 -1.45 -2.12
N LEU A 20 1.50 -0.35 -1.46
CA LEU A 20 0.64 -0.37 -0.29
C LEU A 20 -0.51 0.63 -0.52
N PHE A 21 -1.74 0.13 -0.46
CA PHE A 21 -2.92 0.91 -0.77
C PHE A 21 -3.90 0.94 0.40
N SER A 22 -4.73 1.99 0.43
CA SER A 22 -5.89 2.02 1.29
C SER A 22 -6.96 1.04 0.81
N GLN A 23 -7.83 0.60 1.72
CA GLN A 23 -8.97 -0.22 1.35
C GLN A 23 -9.86 0.50 0.34
N ALA A 24 -10.12 1.79 0.56
CA ALA A 24 -10.97 2.57 -0.34
C ALA A 24 -10.45 2.57 -1.78
N TRP A 25 -9.13 2.66 -1.95
CA TRP A 25 -8.52 2.60 -3.28
C TRP A 25 -8.59 1.18 -3.88
N ALA A 26 -8.30 0.16 -3.07
CA ALA A 26 -8.30 -1.23 -3.51
C ALA A 26 -9.70 -1.72 -3.90
N ASP A 27 -10.74 -1.24 -3.22
CA ASP A 27 -12.12 -1.63 -3.49
C ASP A 27 -12.69 -1.00 -4.77
N ASP A 28 -12.12 0.11 -5.23
CA ASP A 28 -12.55 0.79 -6.46
C ASP A 28 -11.88 0.18 -7.71
N VAL A 29 -12.12 -1.11 -7.90
CA VAL A 29 -11.44 -1.93 -8.93
C VAL A 29 -11.67 -1.47 -10.37
N ASN A 30 -12.75 -0.74 -10.63
CA ASN A 30 -13.11 -0.25 -11.96
C ASN A 30 -12.62 1.17 -12.24
N SER A 31 -11.98 1.82 -11.27
CA SER A 31 -11.45 3.15 -11.47
C SER A 31 -10.38 3.17 -12.57
N LEU A 32 -10.23 4.31 -13.23
CA LEU A 32 -9.16 4.51 -14.19
C LEU A 32 -7.80 4.29 -13.56
N ASN A 33 -7.60 4.81 -12.35
CA ASN A 33 -6.33 4.67 -11.63
C ASN A 33 -5.98 3.21 -11.36
N ASN A 34 -6.94 2.38 -10.96
CA ASN A 34 -6.71 0.96 -10.74
C ASN A 34 -6.36 0.22 -12.05
N ARG A 35 -7.04 0.58 -13.13
CA ARG A 35 -6.73 -0.03 -14.45
C ARG A 35 -5.35 0.36 -14.95
N LEU A 36 -4.96 1.61 -14.80
CA LEU A 36 -3.62 2.09 -15.15
C LEU A 36 -2.56 1.44 -14.27
N PHE A 37 -2.83 1.28 -12.97
CA PHE A 37 -1.92 0.60 -12.06
C PHE A 37 -1.69 -0.86 -12.46
N LYS A 38 -2.71 -1.59 -12.87
CA LYS A 38 -2.56 -2.98 -13.32
C LYS A 38 -1.56 -3.11 -14.48
N THR A 39 -1.62 -2.19 -15.44
CA THR A 39 -0.67 -2.14 -16.55
C THR A 39 0.75 -1.88 -16.03
N PHE A 40 0.91 -0.89 -15.18
CA PHE A 40 2.19 -0.54 -14.59
C PHE A 40 2.78 -1.71 -13.77
N TYR A 41 1.96 -2.35 -12.95
CA TYR A 41 2.38 -3.49 -12.13
C TYR A 41 2.81 -4.68 -12.98
N ALA A 42 2.07 -4.99 -14.03
CA ALA A 42 2.41 -6.08 -14.94
C ALA A 42 3.77 -5.90 -15.62
N ASN A 43 4.17 -4.64 -15.85
CA ASN A 43 5.45 -4.29 -16.45
C ASN A 43 6.58 -4.07 -15.44
N SER A 44 6.27 -4.10 -14.16
CA SER A 44 7.25 -3.90 -13.08
C SER A 44 7.79 -5.24 -12.61
N THR A 45 8.95 -5.64 -13.17
CA THR A 45 9.48 -7.01 -13.10
C THR A 45 9.98 -7.46 -11.73
N ASN A 46 10.37 -6.52 -10.86
CA ASN A 46 10.89 -6.79 -9.51
C ASN A 46 9.92 -6.38 -8.41
N SER A 47 8.63 -6.39 -8.70
CA SER A 47 7.62 -6.11 -7.68
C SER A 47 7.54 -7.25 -6.67
N ILE A 48 7.61 -6.90 -5.38
CA ILE A 48 7.52 -7.85 -4.27
C ILE A 48 6.06 -8.20 -3.98
N GLY A 49 5.16 -7.24 -4.14
CA GLY A 49 3.74 -7.48 -3.94
C GLY A 49 2.91 -6.20 -3.83
N VAL A 50 1.61 -6.41 -3.77
CA VAL A 50 0.63 -5.36 -3.58
C VAL A 50 -0.25 -5.75 -2.40
N ILE A 51 -0.32 -4.89 -1.40
CA ILE A 51 -1.22 -5.09 -0.26
C ILE A 51 -2.16 -3.91 -0.08
N SER A 52 -3.29 -4.18 0.55
CA SER A 52 -4.17 -3.15 1.10
C SER A 52 -4.38 -3.37 2.59
N ILE A 53 -4.69 -2.29 3.30
CA ILE A 53 -4.97 -2.34 4.74
C ILE A 53 -6.45 -2.03 4.94
N ASP A 54 -7.19 -3.00 5.50
CA ASP A 54 -8.60 -2.83 5.79
C ASP A 54 -8.84 -1.69 6.78
N GLY A 55 -9.93 -0.99 6.59
CA GLY A 55 -10.32 0.12 7.45
C GLY A 55 -9.56 1.42 7.20
N THR A 56 -8.77 1.51 6.14
CA THR A 56 -8.00 2.71 5.81
C THR A 56 -8.61 3.51 4.66
N THR A 57 -8.36 4.81 4.70
CA THR A 57 -8.59 5.76 3.60
C THR A 57 -7.27 6.42 3.23
N HIS A 58 -7.29 7.26 2.20
CA HIS A 58 -6.08 7.94 1.72
C HIS A 58 -5.32 8.67 2.85
N TYR A 59 -6.03 9.35 3.74
CA TYR A 59 -5.41 10.18 4.78
C TYR A 59 -4.83 9.37 5.95
N ASP A 60 -5.16 8.08 6.08
CA ASP A 60 -4.59 7.22 7.11
C ASP A 60 -3.08 6.98 6.93
N PHE A 61 -2.54 7.26 5.74
CA PHE A 61 -1.11 7.19 5.44
C PHE A 61 -0.37 8.51 5.69
N SER A 62 -1.02 9.44 6.37
CA SER A 62 -0.43 10.71 6.81
C SER A 62 -0.53 10.82 8.33
N ASP A 63 0.05 11.88 8.88
CA ASP A 63 -0.03 12.16 10.32
C ASP A 63 -1.35 12.80 10.74
N LEU A 64 -2.21 13.17 9.79
CA LEU A 64 -3.46 13.85 10.09
C LEU A 64 -4.36 13.11 11.09
N PRO A 65 -4.56 11.78 10.97
CA PRO A 65 -5.37 11.05 11.94
C PRO A 65 -4.80 11.04 13.36
N LEU A 66 -3.50 11.23 13.50
CA LEU A 66 -2.82 11.26 14.81
C LEU A 66 -2.88 12.63 15.48
N LEU A 67 -3.08 13.69 14.68
CA LEU A 67 -3.05 15.07 15.17
C LEU A 67 -4.39 15.56 15.74
N SER A 68 -5.49 14.90 15.40
CA SER A 68 -6.81 15.35 15.82
C SER A 68 -7.76 14.21 16.17
N PRO A 69 -8.40 14.25 17.36
CA PRO A 69 -9.44 13.30 17.70
C PRO A 69 -10.71 13.47 16.84
N LEU A 70 -10.84 14.59 16.13
CA LEU A 70 -11.95 14.88 15.23
C LEU A 70 -11.74 14.32 13.80
N ALA A 71 -10.56 13.77 13.51
CA ALA A 71 -10.24 13.26 12.19
C ALA A 71 -11.28 12.28 11.62
N PRO A 72 -11.82 11.32 12.39
CA PRO A 72 -12.86 10.42 11.87
C PRO A 72 -14.14 11.14 11.45
N TRP A 73 -14.51 12.20 12.14
CA TRP A 73 -15.73 12.98 11.90
C TRP A 73 -15.59 13.85 10.64
N LEU A 74 -14.37 14.22 10.30
CA LEU A 74 -14.06 15.05 9.14
C LEU A 74 -13.76 14.20 7.89
N GLY A 75 -13.87 12.87 7.97
CA GLY A 75 -13.55 11.99 6.86
C GLY A 75 -12.05 11.86 6.57
N LEU A 76 -11.20 12.30 7.50
CA LEU A 76 -9.74 12.26 7.35
C LEU A 76 -9.14 10.94 7.83
N LYS A 77 -9.98 10.03 8.31
CA LYS A 77 -9.53 8.76 8.85
C LYS A 77 -10.61 7.70 8.62
N GLY A 78 -10.17 6.48 8.27
CA GLY A 78 -11.02 5.30 8.27
C GLY A 78 -11.30 4.77 9.69
N PRO A 79 -12.08 3.70 9.81
CA PRO A 79 -12.45 3.11 11.10
C PRO A 79 -11.30 2.47 11.87
N ILE A 80 -10.17 2.20 11.23
CA ILE A 80 -9.00 1.60 11.88
C ILE A 80 -8.34 2.58 12.86
N ASN A 81 -7.77 2.06 13.94
CA ASN A 81 -7.00 2.88 14.88
C ASN A 81 -5.73 3.43 14.20
N GLY A 82 -5.48 4.74 14.35
CA GLY A 82 -4.34 5.40 13.69
C GLY A 82 -2.98 4.85 14.11
N LYS A 83 -2.80 4.49 15.37
CA LYS A 83 -1.56 3.86 15.85
C LYS A 83 -1.38 2.47 15.24
N ARG A 84 -2.47 1.74 15.04
CA ARG A 84 -2.43 0.42 14.42
C ARG A 84 -1.97 0.51 12.97
N VAL A 85 -2.49 1.47 12.20
CA VAL A 85 -2.04 1.73 10.82
C VAL A 85 -0.56 2.05 10.78
N THR A 86 -0.11 2.96 11.64
CA THR A 86 1.30 3.36 11.72
C THR A 86 2.20 2.15 11.99
N THR A 87 1.81 1.29 12.94
CA THR A 87 2.56 0.07 13.26
C THR A 87 2.68 -0.85 12.04
N ILE A 88 1.57 -1.05 11.33
CA ILE A 88 1.55 -1.92 10.13
C ILE A 88 2.43 -1.34 9.03
N VAL A 89 2.26 -0.06 8.72
CA VAL A 89 3.03 0.61 7.67
C VAL A 89 4.53 0.59 7.98
N ASP A 90 4.90 0.92 9.22
CA ASP A 90 6.30 0.94 9.64
C ASP A 90 6.94 -0.45 9.52
N ASP A 91 6.23 -1.50 9.93
CA ASP A 91 6.73 -2.87 9.85
C ASP A 91 6.96 -3.31 8.38
N TYR A 92 6.02 -3.00 7.49
CA TYR A 92 6.18 -3.31 6.07
C TYR A 92 7.29 -2.49 5.41
N LEU A 93 7.39 -1.20 5.71
CA LEU A 93 8.46 -0.35 5.18
C LEU A 93 9.84 -0.82 5.65
N LEU A 94 9.99 -1.07 6.95
CA LEU A 94 11.25 -1.55 7.51
C LEU A 94 11.65 -2.89 6.90
N THR A 95 10.72 -3.83 6.84
CA THR A 95 10.96 -5.15 6.26
C THR A 95 11.33 -5.06 4.77
N PHE A 96 10.65 -4.19 4.02
CA PHE A 96 10.99 -3.97 2.62
C PHE A 96 12.43 -3.49 2.44
N PHE A 97 12.85 -2.48 3.20
CA PHE A 97 14.20 -1.95 3.11
C PHE A 97 15.25 -2.93 3.62
N GLU A 98 14.98 -3.67 4.70
CA GLU A 98 15.89 -4.71 5.18
C GLU A 98 16.08 -5.82 4.15
N SER A 99 15.01 -6.25 3.50
CA SER A 99 15.06 -7.31 2.50
C SER A 99 15.75 -6.84 1.21
N THR A 100 15.47 -5.63 0.75
CA THR A 100 16.00 -5.13 -0.53
C THR A 100 17.41 -4.57 -0.44
N LEU A 101 17.79 -3.95 0.68
CA LEU A 101 19.08 -3.29 0.87
C LEU A 101 20.08 -4.14 1.64
N GLN A 102 19.62 -5.04 2.53
CA GLN A 102 20.47 -5.85 3.40
C GLN A 102 20.36 -7.35 3.11
N GLY A 103 19.48 -7.76 2.22
CA GLY A 103 19.30 -9.16 1.85
C GLY A 103 18.68 -10.02 2.95
N LYS A 104 18.04 -9.44 3.96
CA LYS A 104 17.38 -10.20 5.04
C LYS A 104 16.09 -10.84 4.52
N GLU A 105 15.92 -12.14 4.79
CA GLU A 105 14.68 -12.84 4.47
C GLU A 105 13.58 -12.46 5.44
N SER A 106 12.33 -12.39 4.94
CA SER A 106 11.17 -12.15 5.76
C SER A 106 9.93 -12.85 5.21
N ASN A 107 9.08 -13.32 6.12
CA ASN A 107 7.79 -13.91 5.78
C ASN A 107 6.64 -12.87 5.74
N LEU A 108 6.92 -11.61 6.00
CA LEU A 108 5.89 -10.57 6.10
C LEU A 108 5.12 -10.38 4.79
N PHE A 109 5.79 -10.60 3.65
CA PHE A 109 5.18 -10.52 2.32
C PHE A 109 4.54 -11.85 1.87
N SER A 110 4.62 -12.90 2.68
CA SER A 110 4.05 -14.19 2.36
C SER A 110 2.55 -14.23 2.65
N GLN A 111 1.79 -14.81 1.73
CA GLN A 111 0.36 -15.06 1.96
C GLN A 111 0.09 -16.10 3.05
N GLN A 112 1.07 -16.95 3.38
CA GLN A 112 0.90 -18.07 4.30
C GLN A 112 1.01 -17.64 5.76
N THR A 113 1.73 -16.56 6.05
CA THR A 113 1.92 -16.04 7.41
C THR A 113 1.47 -14.59 7.49
N ARG A 114 0.20 -14.39 7.78
CA ARG A 114 -0.34 -13.03 7.97
C ARG A 114 -0.10 -12.59 9.40
N LYS A 115 0.83 -11.67 9.58
CA LYS A 115 1.06 -11.04 10.89
C LYS A 115 -0.09 -10.12 11.29
N TYR A 116 -0.73 -9.47 10.32
CA TYR A 116 -1.81 -8.51 10.54
C TYR A 116 -3.07 -8.94 9.80
N SER A 117 -4.17 -9.09 10.56
CA SER A 117 -5.47 -9.49 9.98
C SER A 117 -6.06 -8.43 9.05
N GLU A 118 -5.69 -7.16 9.23
CA GLU A 118 -6.15 -6.04 8.41
C GLU A 118 -5.48 -5.99 7.04
N VAL A 119 -4.35 -6.68 6.87
CA VAL A 119 -3.60 -6.67 5.62
C VAL A 119 -4.14 -7.74 4.68
N LYS A 120 -4.42 -7.33 3.43
CA LYS A 120 -4.85 -8.23 2.36
C LYS A 120 -3.94 -8.12 1.16
N MET A 121 -3.63 -9.26 0.57
CA MET A 121 -2.90 -9.32 -0.70
C MET A 121 -3.87 -8.96 -1.83
N VAL A 122 -3.50 -7.97 -2.63
CA VAL A 122 -4.30 -7.54 -3.77
C VAL A 122 -3.89 -8.32 -5.04
N GLN A 123 -2.60 -8.58 -5.15
CA GLN A 123 -2.04 -9.38 -6.26
C GLN A 123 -0.76 -10.07 -5.84
#